data_ed32856a7664e8411a569bf003506e14
#
_entry.id   ed32856a7664e8411a569bf003506e14
#
_cell.length_a   1.000
_cell.length_b   1.000
_cell.length_c   1.000
_cell.angle_alpha   90.00
_cell.angle_beta   90.00
_cell.angle_gamma   90.00
#
_symmetry.space_group_name_H-M   'P 1'
#
loop_
_entity.id
_entity.type
_entity.pdbx_description
1 polymer ?
#
loop_
_entity_poly.entity_id
_entity_poly.type
_entity_poly.pdbx_seq_one_letter_code
_entity_poly.pdbx_strand_id
1 'polypeptide(L)'
;MDRAAHNEALLAAAGIDVLGALGTGIVCVLPDGTVSAINEAAADTLGADANVVGSDFWSTFPALHDGRGHQQISATILDGTTRAFPAALPGGPADAIHEVRVARTRAGWLVFEIREMPRTARDSSGEDAEPLRALAHRMAAGSDSLGLLSVLCDTACEIGGASGAAVARLSGADGIVLAASGSDAPDAGKLFDIRDSLAGNALRSRTLIVEHDDPSLACPIFASDANVGEVAVAPLIAADQPLGVLCAWQPADGGVFTQRDRQRLRTIADHAAVVLVKARLLEEAQAATHAKGTFLTTISHELRTPLTALTGYGELLADEIVGPLTAHQLDMVDRMRSVTHQLGVMVDELLTFSALEAGRETVHPSDVRLGDIVESVVGIVEPLARQKNLELAFTMPERAPMLYTDGEKVRQILVNLMNNAVKFTDKGGIMLTVDRRDGEVRVQVRDTGIGIDRIERNRLFHPFTQLDAGLTRRHGGTGLGLYNSSRLAQLLGGRIDVDSTPGVGSAFTLCIPVRYSKLG
;
A
#
# COMPACT_ATOMS: atom_id res chain seq x y z
N MET A 1 -4.91 10.33 -14.70
CA MET A 1 -4.16 9.10 -14.34
C MET A 1 -3.97 9.12 -12.83
N ASP A 2 -4.59 8.19 -12.15
CA ASP A 2 -4.70 8.18 -10.69
C ASP A 2 -3.31 7.99 -10.05
N ARG A 3 -2.94 8.82 -9.07
CA ARG A 3 -1.63 8.76 -8.41
C ARG A 3 -1.47 7.47 -7.57
N ALA A 4 -2.58 6.88 -7.12
CA ALA A 4 -2.59 5.56 -6.50
C ALA A 4 -2.28 4.48 -7.56
N ALA A 5 -2.90 4.54 -8.73
CA ALA A 5 -2.58 3.67 -9.86
C ALA A 5 -1.14 3.89 -10.37
N HIS A 6 -0.63 5.13 -10.32
CA HIS A 6 0.76 5.43 -10.68
C HIS A 6 1.76 4.90 -9.65
N ASN A 7 1.46 5.00 -8.34
CA ASN A 7 2.29 4.40 -7.28
C ASN A 7 2.19 2.87 -7.25
N GLU A 8 1.01 2.28 -7.51
CA GLU A 8 0.89 0.83 -7.73
C GLU A 8 1.65 0.39 -8.98
N ALA A 9 1.63 1.19 -10.07
CA ALA A 9 2.41 0.92 -11.27
C ALA A 9 3.93 1.04 -11.01
N LEU A 10 4.40 2.00 -10.20
CA LEU A 10 5.80 2.13 -9.81
C LEU A 10 6.26 1.01 -8.87
N LEU A 11 5.42 0.60 -7.93
CA LEU A 11 5.68 -0.55 -7.05
C LEU A 11 5.63 -1.87 -7.83
N ALA A 12 4.72 -1.99 -8.79
CA ALA A 12 4.67 -3.10 -9.74
C ALA A 12 5.92 -3.10 -10.64
N ALA A 13 6.34 -1.96 -11.18
CA ALA A 13 7.51 -1.86 -12.03
C ALA A 13 8.81 -2.24 -11.28
N ALA A 14 9.01 -1.76 -10.05
CA ALA A 14 10.16 -2.13 -9.22
C ALA A 14 10.18 -3.63 -8.87
N GLY A 15 9.00 -4.24 -8.62
CA GLY A 15 8.88 -5.69 -8.41
C GLY A 15 9.05 -6.51 -9.69
N ILE A 16 8.70 -5.95 -10.84
CA ILE A 16 8.79 -6.55 -12.17
C ILE A 16 10.24 -6.74 -12.61
N ASP A 17 11.12 -5.75 -12.35
CA ASP A 17 12.55 -5.84 -12.70
C ASP A 17 13.28 -6.89 -11.85
N VAL A 18 12.92 -7.03 -10.58
CA VAL A 18 13.48 -8.07 -9.69
C VAL A 18 13.08 -9.47 -10.18
N LEU A 19 11.86 -9.67 -10.65
CA LEU A 19 11.40 -10.94 -11.19
C LEU A 19 12.01 -11.23 -12.57
N GLY A 20 12.35 -10.19 -13.35
CA GLY A 20 13.08 -10.30 -14.59
C GLY A 20 14.49 -10.88 -14.41
N ALA A 21 15.20 -10.46 -13.37
CA ALA A 21 16.51 -11.00 -12.99
C ALA A 21 16.47 -12.50 -12.62
N LEU A 22 15.28 -13.06 -12.31
CA LEU A 22 15.05 -14.48 -12.05
C LEU A 22 14.57 -15.25 -13.30
N GLY A 23 14.68 -14.66 -14.50
CA GLY A 23 14.25 -15.27 -15.76
C GLY A 23 12.72 -15.39 -15.90
N THR A 24 11.95 -14.69 -15.09
CA THR A 24 10.49 -14.66 -15.16
C THR A 24 10.03 -13.41 -15.92
N GLY A 25 9.38 -13.59 -17.07
CA GLY A 25 8.76 -12.51 -17.80
C GLY A 25 7.47 -12.04 -17.12
N ILE A 26 7.31 -10.72 -16.96
CA ILE A 26 6.10 -10.12 -16.39
C ILE A 26 5.55 -9.05 -17.31
N VAL A 27 4.23 -9.10 -17.56
CA VAL A 27 3.48 -8.05 -18.26
C VAL A 27 2.29 -7.65 -17.39
N CYS A 28 2.12 -6.34 -17.19
CA CYS A 28 0.95 -5.77 -16.50
C CYS A 28 0.09 -5.03 -17.51
N VAL A 29 -1.21 -5.31 -17.48
CA VAL A 29 -2.20 -4.75 -18.40
C VAL A 29 -3.31 -4.08 -17.59
N LEU A 30 -3.66 -2.85 -17.94
CA LEU A 30 -4.74 -2.09 -17.33
C LEU A 30 -6.10 -2.68 -17.72
N PRO A 31 -7.19 -2.33 -16.99
CA PRO A 31 -8.54 -2.81 -17.31
C PRO A 31 -9.05 -2.39 -18.70
N ASP A 32 -8.48 -1.35 -19.30
CA ASP A 32 -8.79 -0.89 -20.66
C ASP A 32 -8.04 -1.63 -21.76
N GLY A 33 -7.18 -2.61 -21.39
CA GLY A 33 -6.37 -3.37 -22.32
C GLY A 33 -4.99 -2.77 -22.61
N THR A 34 -4.63 -1.63 -22.00
CA THR A 34 -3.34 -0.97 -22.25
C THR A 34 -2.21 -1.64 -21.46
N VAL A 35 -1.06 -1.89 -22.09
CA VAL A 35 0.15 -2.38 -21.41
C VAL A 35 0.70 -1.29 -20.49
N SER A 36 0.69 -1.55 -19.20
CA SER A 36 1.18 -0.62 -18.17
C SER A 36 2.67 -0.80 -17.85
N ALA A 37 3.14 -2.04 -17.84
CA ALA A 37 4.54 -2.37 -17.58
C ALA A 37 4.89 -3.73 -18.20
N ILE A 38 6.15 -3.87 -18.57
CA ILE A 38 6.76 -5.10 -19.10
C ILE A 38 8.22 -5.12 -18.67
N ASN A 39 8.72 -6.28 -18.20
CA ASN A 39 10.14 -6.42 -17.91
C ASN A 39 10.91 -6.97 -19.14
N GLU A 40 12.26 -6.87 -19.08
CA GLU A 40 13.15 -7.30 -20.17
C GLU A 40 12.93 -8.78 -20.53
N ALA A 41 12.82 -9.66 -19.55
CA ALA A 41 12.59 -11.09 -19.78
C ALA A 41 11.27 -11.37 -20.51
N ALA A 42 10.20 -10.61 -20.26
CA ALA A 42 8.94 -10.74 -21.00
C ALA A 42 9.07 -10.14 -22.41
N ALA A 43 9.73 -9.01 -22.57
CA ALA A 43 9.95 -8.38 -23.87
C ALA A 43 10.73 -9.31 -24.79
N ASP A 44 11.82 -9.89 -24.33
CA ASP A 44 12.63 -10.86 -25.07
C ASP A 44 11.81 -12.10 -25.47
N THR A 45 11.07 -12.68 -24.50
CA THR A 45 10.27 -13.89 -24.72
C THR A 45 9.10 -13.67 -25.67
N LEU A 46 8.49 -12.48 -25.63
CA LEU A 46 7.37 -12.10 -26.50
C LEU A 46 7.84 -11.54 -27.87
N GLY A 47 9.13 -11.33 -28.05
CA GLY A 47 9.71 -10.74 -29.26
C GLY A 47 9.31 -9.28 -29.48
N ALA A 48 9.20 -8.53 -28.39
CA ALA A 48 8.75 -7.15 -28.38
C ALA A 48 9.84 -6.18 -27.94
N ASP A 49 9.82 -4.96 -28.47
CA ASP A 49 10.66 -3.87 -27.98
C ASP A 49 10.13 -3.32 -26.65
N ALA A 50 11.01 -2.77 -25.80
CA ALA A 50 10.65 -2.14 -24.52
C ALA A 50 9.68 -0.95 -24.65
N ASN A 51 9.45 -0.44 -25.87
CA ASN A 51 8.55 0.67 -26.18
C ASN A 51 7.05 0.31 -26.26
N VAL A 52 6.67 -0.92 -25.91
CA VAL A 52 5.25 -1.37 -25.96
C VAL A 52 4.40 -0.86 -24.80
N VAL A 53 4.99 -0.21 -23.81
CA VAL A 53 4.23 0.43 -22.72
C VAL A 53 3.36 1.55 -23.28
N GLY A 54 2.07 1.50 -22.97
CA GLY A 54 1.05 2.39 -23.53
C GLY A 54 0.36 1.88 -24.79
N SER A 55 0.77 0.74 -25.35
CA SER A 55 0.11 0.10 -26.50
C SER A 55 -1.06 -0.80 -26.05
N ASP A 56 -1.94 -1.15 -26.98
CA ASP A 56 -2.99 -2.13 -26.77
C ASP A 56 -2.40 -3.55 -26.70
N PHE A 57 -2.65 -4.26 -25.62
CA PHE A 57 -2.10 -5.58 -25.33
C PHE A 57 -2.48 -6.63 -26.39
N TRP A 58 -3.73 -6.63 -26.84
CA TRP A 58 -4.24 -7.65 -27.75
C TRP A 58 -3.66 -7.53 -29.16
N SER A 59 -3.47 -6.30 -29.63
CA SER A 59 -2.83 -6.05 -30.92
C SER A 59 -1.31 -6.24 -30.89
N THR A 60 -0.70 -6.00 -29.73
CA THR A 60 0.76 -6.11 -29.55
C THR A 60 1.22 -7.56 -29.39
N PHE A 61 0.43 -8.40 -28.73
CA PHE A 61 0.78 -9.80 -28.43
C PHE A 61 -0.25 -10.81 -29.00
N PRO A 62 -0.39 -10.90 -30.33
CA PRO A 62 -1.37 -11.80 -30.96
C PRO A 62 -1.15 -13.27 -30.62
N ALA A 63 0.08 -13.71 -30.33
CA ALA A 63 0.39 -15.08 -29.92
C ALA A 63 -0.30 -15.53 -28.62
N LEU A 64 -0.67 -14.61 -27.75
CA LEU A 64 -1.42 -14.87 -26.52
C LEU A 64 -2.95 -14.85 -26.75
N HIS A 65 -3.39 -14.38 -27.91
CA HIS A 65 -4.81 -14.26 -28.27
C HIS A 65 -5.36 -15.49 -28.98
N ASP A 66 -4.52 -16.45 -29.39
CA ASP A 66 -4.95 -17.62 -30.17
C ASP A 66 -5.40 -18.78 -29.30
N GLY A 67 -6.51 -19.41 -29.70
CA GLY A 67 -7.00 -20.70 -29.21
C GLY A 67 -7.25 -20.79 -27.70
N ARG A 68 -6.52 -21.70 -27.03
CA ARG A 68 -6.68 -21.96 -25.58
C ARG A 68 -6.28 -20.78 -24.69
N GLY A 69 -5.30 -19.99 -25.10
CA GLY A 69 -4.83 -18.81 -24.36
C GLY A 69 -5.95 -17.79 -24.18
N HIS A 70 -6.62 -17.42 -25.28
CA HIS A 70 -7.74 -16.48 -25.25
C HIS A 70 -8.87 -16.93 -24.32
N GLN A 71 -9.24 -18.22 -24.33
CA GLN A 71 -10.29 -18.76 -23.45
C GLN A 71 -9.91 -18.63 -21.95
N GLN A 72 -8.64 -18.93 -21.61
CA GLN A 72 -8.18 -18.86 -20.21
C GLN A 72 -8.08 -17.42 -19.71
N ILE A 73 -7.61 -16.50 -20.56
CA ILE A 73 -7.53 -15.08 -20.22
C ILE A 73 -8.93 -14.48 -20.04
N SER A 74 -9.85 -14.76 -20.99
CA SER A 74 -11.25 -14.29 -20.91
C SER A 74 -11.96 -14.84 -19.67
N ALA A 75 -11.76 -16.10 -19.33
CA ALA A 75 -12.33 -16.68 -18.11
C ALA A 75 -11.75 -16.04 -16.84
N THR A 76 -10.44 -15.72 -16.81
CA THR A 76 -9.80 -14.98 -15.69
C THR A 76 -10.37 -13.56 -15.54
N ILE A 77 -10.67 -12.89 -16.66
CA ILE A 77 -11.32 -11.56 -16.63
C ILE A 77 -12.71 -11.66 -16.02
N LEU A 78 -13.46 -12.70 -16.32
CA LEU A 78 -14.85 -12.87 -15.88
C LEU A 78 -14.97 -13.22 -14.39
N ASP A 79 -14.22 -14.22 -13.92
CA ASP A 79 -14.38 -14.79 -12.57
C ASP A 79 -13.25 -14.44 -11.59
N GLY A 80 -12.17 -13.80 -12.07
CA GLY A 80 -11.02 -13.40 -11.25
C GLY A 80 -10.09 -14.55 -10.85
N THR A 81 -10.35 -15.79 -11.30
CA THR A 81 -9.53 -16.95 -10.95
C THR A 81 -8.22 -16.95 -11.75
N THR A 82 -7.09 -17.11 -11.08
CA THR A 82 -5.77 -17.23 -11.74
C THR A 82 -5.71 -18.51 -12.57
N ARG A 83 -5.25 -18.40 -13.81
CA ARG A 83 -5.13 -19.52 -14.75
C ARG A 83 -3.75 -19.60 -15.37
N ALA A 84 -3.34 -20.79 -15.77
CA ALA A 84 -2.09 -21.02 -16.49
C ALA A 84 -2.33 -21.86 -17.73
N PHE A 85 -1.59 -21.58 -18.82
CA PHE A 85 -1.64 -22.33 -20.05
C PHE A 85 -0.27 -22.32 -20.75
N PRO A 86 0.06 -23.39 -21.51
CA PRO A 86 1.28 -23.42 -22.30
C PRO A 86 1.11 -22.60 -23.59
N ALA A 87 2.14 -21.85 -23.98
CA ALA A 87 2.19 -21.07 -25.20
C ALA A 87 3.58 -21.17 -25.87
N ALA A 88 3.60 -21.24 -27.18
CA ALA A 88 4.80 -21.03 -27.97
C ALA A 88 4.90 -19.53 -28.29
N LEU A 89 5.95 -18.87 -27.82
CA LEU A 89 6.10 -17.40 -27.92
C LEU A 89 7.20 -17.02 -28.92
N PRO A 90 7.02 -15.92 -29.65
CA PRO A 90 7.84 -15.62 -30.86
C PRO A 90 9.30 -15.24 -30.56
N GLY A 91 9.62 -14.75 -29.36
CA GLY A 91 10.97 -14.32 -28.96
C GLY A 91 11.83 -15.44 -28.37
N GLY A 92 11.23 -16.60 -28.06
CA GLY A 92 11.96 -17.75 -27.50
C GLY A 92 12.59 -18.65 -28.58
N PRO A 93 13.46 -19.62 -28.18
CA PRO A 93 13.95 -20.65 -29.08
C PRO A 93 12.78 -21.39 -29.79
N ALA A 94 12.98 -21.79 -31.06
CA ALA A 94 11.92 -22.35 -31.93
C ALA A 94 11.17 -23.56 -31.31
N ASP A 95 11.78 -24.28 -30.36
CA ASP A 95 11.21 -25.44 -29.67
C ASP A 95 10.82 -25.12 -28.20
N ALA A 96 10.93 -23.87 -27.73
CA ALA A 96 10.62 -23.50 -26.37
C ALA A 96 9.09 -23.37 -26.17
N ILE A 97 8.57 -24.01 -25.14
CA ILE A 97 7.20 -23.81 -24.66
C ILE A 97 7.28 -23.05 -23.35
N HIS A 98 6.48 -21.99 -23.24
CA HIS A 98 6.39 -21.19 -22.04
C HIS A 98 5.07 -21.46 -21.31
N GLU A 99 5.11 -21.51 -19.99
CA GLU A 99 3.91 -21.44 -19.16
C GLU A 99 3.56 -19.97 -19.00
N VAL A 100 2.37 -19.60 -19.46
CA VAL A 100 1.81 -18.26 -19.28
C VAL A 100 0.74 -18.35 -18.20
N ARG A 101 0.95 -17.63 -17.11
CA ARG A 101 -0.02 -17.53 -16.01
C ARG A 101 -0.63 -16.14 -16.04
N VAL A 102 -1.97 -16.07 -15.95
CA VAL A 102 -2.71 -14.82 -15.90
C VAL A 102 -3.49 -14.73 -14.60
N ALA A 103 -3.35 -13.59 -13.91
CA ALA A 103 -4.06 -13.28 -12.68
C ALA A 103 -4.73 -11.91 -12.81
N ARG A 104 -5.91 -11.75 -12.18
CA ARG A 104 -6.60 -10.47 -12.08
C ARG A 104 -6.43 -9.89 -10.68
N THR A 105 -5.95 -8.66 -10.58
CA THR A 105 -5.83 -7.94 -9.31
C THR A 105 -7.18 -7.41 -8.84
N ARG A 106 -7.29 -7.00 -7.56
CA ARG A 106 -8.49 -6.34 -7.02
C ARG A 106 -8.82 -5.01 -7.74
N ALA A 107 -7.81 -4.34 -8.28
CA ALA A 107 -7.96 -3.12 -9.09
C ALA A 107 -8.41 -3.41 -10.54
N GLY A 108 -8.59 -4.68 -10.92
CA GLY A 108 -9.01 -5.09 -12.24
C GLY A 108 -7.89 -5.25 -13.28
N TRP A 109 -6.62 -5.08 -12.88
CA TRP A 109 -5.47 -5.27 -13.76
C TRP A 109 -5.25 -6.74 -14.05
N LEU A 110 -4.71 -7.06 -15.23
CA LEU A 110 -4.21 -8.38 -15.55
C LEU A 110 -2.69 -8.41 -15.41
N VAL A 111 -2.19 -9.42 -14.72
CA VAL A 111 -0.76 -9.68 -14.60
C VAL A 111 -0.46 -11.01 -15.27
N PHE A 112 0.41 -10.96 -16.27
CA PHE A 112 0.91 -12.14 -16.97
C PHE A 112 2.29 -12.47 -16.45
N GLU A 113 2.47 -13.70 -16.02
CA GLU A 113 3.76 -14.28 -15.64
C GLU A 113 4.15 -15.30 -16.71
N ILE A 114 5.32 -15.17 -17.31
CA ILE A 114 5.80 -15.98 -18.42
C ILE A 114 7.10 -16.65 -18.00
N ARG A 115 7.14 -18.00 -18.07
CA ARG A 115 8.33 -18.78 -17.73
C ARG A 115 8.60 -19.82 -18.81
N GLU A 116 9.86 -20.01 -19.17
CA GLU A 116 10.26 -21.11 -20.03
C GLU A 116 10.04 -22.45 -19.30
N MET A 117 9.38 -23.40 -19.95
CA MET A 117 9.23 -24.76 -19.44
C MET A 117 10.50 -25.57 -19.73
N PRO A 118 11.22 -26.07 -18.72
CA PRO A 118 12.42 -26.88 -18.95
C PRO A 118 12.07 -28.10 -19.81
N ARG A 119 12.96 -28.46 -20.76
CA ARG A 119 12.80 -29.64 -21.64
C ARG A 119 12.58 -30.95 -20.88
N THR A 120 13.07 -31.04 -19.63
CA THR A 120 12.89 -32.18 -18.72
C THR A 120 11.50 -32.28 -18.10
N ALA A 121 10.67 -31.25 -18.16
CA ALA A 121 9.31 -31.28 -17.61
C ALA A 121 8.30 -32.05 -18.51
N ARG A 122 8.73 -32.50 -19.69
CA ARG A 122 7.89 -33.35 -20.56
C ARG A 122 7.78 -34.79 -20.07
N ASP A 123 8.72 -35.27 -19.26
CA ASP A 123 8.78 -36.69 -18.85
C ASP A 123 8.61 -36.92 -17.32
N SER A 124 8.50 -35.87 -16.52
CA SER A 124 8.25 -36.02 -15.08
C SER A 124 6.77 -35.92 -14.76
N SER A 125 6.20 -37.11 -14.51
CA SER A 125 4.88 -37.33 -13.92
C SER A 125 4.59 -36.34 -12.77
N GLY A 126 3.34 -35.85 -12.73
CA GLY A 126 2.79 -34.77 -11.92
C GLY A 126 2.95 -34.75 -10.39
N GLU A 127 3.80 -35.58 -9.80
CA GLU A 127 3.99 -35.67 -8.34
C GLU A 127 4.78 -34.48 -7.73
N ASP A 128 5.73 -33.89 -8.47
CA ASP A 128 6.57 -32.80 -7.97
C ASP A 128 5.95 -31.38 -8.17
N ALA A 129 4.92 -31.27 -9.01
CA ALA A 129 4.35 -29.98 -9.39
C ALA A 129 3.32 -29.45 -8.37
N GLU A 130 2.69 -30.28 -7.57
CA GLU A 130 1.59 -29.91 -6.68
C GLU A 130 2.06 -29.13 -5.42
N PRO A 131 3.12 -29.52 -4.73
CA PRO A 131 3.66 -28.75 -3.60
C PRO A 131 4.21 -27.38 -4.01
N LEU A 132 4.88 -27.30 -5.17
CA LEU A 132 5.38 -26.02 -5.70
C LEU A 132 4.24 -25.12 -6.19
N ARG A 133 3.14 -25.69 -6.70
CA ARG A 133 1.91 -24.95 -7.05
C ARG A 133 1.20 -24.42 -5.80
N ALA A 134 1.09 -25.23 -4.75
CA ALA A 134 0.51 -24.84 -3.47
C ALA A 134 1.30 -23.69 -2.84
N LEU A 135 2.64 -23.74 -2.94
CA LEU A 135 3.53 -22.67 -2.50
C LEU A 135 3.29 -21.36 -3.26
N ALA A 136 3.24 -21.42 -4.61
CA ALA A 136 2.97 -20.25 -5.44
C ALA A 136 1.61 -19.63 -5.12
N HIS A 137 0.58 -20.47 -4.86
CA HIS A 137 -0.75 -20.00 -4.48
C HIS A 137 -0.75 -19.30 -3.09
N ARG A 138 0.00 -19.85 -2.12
CA ARG A 138 0.17 -19.23 -0.79
C ARG A 138 0.95 -17.92 -0.86
N MET A 139 1.97 -17.83 -1.70
CA MET A 139 2.72 -16.60 -1.95
C MET A 139 1.84 -15.49 -2.55
N ALA A 140 0.90 -15.86 -3.43
CA ALA A 140 -0.04 -14.93 -4.05
C ALA A 140 -1.15 -14.46 -3.08
N ALA A 141 -1.49 -15.27 -2.08
CA ALA A 141 -2.57 -14.99 -1.11
C ALA A 141 -2.19 -13.96 -0.01
N GLY A 142 -0.98 -13.38 -0.05
CA GLY A 142 -0.59 -12.32 0.88
C GLY A 142 -0.26 -12.79 2.30
N SER A 143 0.12 -14.05 2.46
CA SER A 143 0.57 -14.61 3.74
C SER A 143 1.80 -13.87 4.28
N ASP A 144 1.93 -13.84 5.61
CA ASP A 144 3.10 -13.30 6.31
C ASP A 144 4.42 -13.91 5.79
N SER A 145 5.45 -13.07 5.61
CA SER A 145 6.73 -13.48 5.05
C SER A 145 7.40 -14.60 5.86
N LEU A 146 7.28 -14.57 7.20
CA LEU A 146 7.83 -15.62 8.07
C LEU A 146 7.08 -16.94 7.91
N GLY A 147 5.74 -16.90 7.81
CA GLY A 147 4.92 -18.07 7.53
C GLY A 147 5.25 -18.71 6.16
N LEU A 148 5.57 -17.88 5.15
CA LEU A 148 6.01 -18.37 3.85
C LEU A 148 7.38 -19.05 3.90
N LEU A 149 8.34 -18.52 4.68
CA LEU A 149 9.65 -19.15 4.86
C LEU A 149 9.53 -20.49 5.59
N SER A 150 8.64 -20.61 6.57
CA SER A 150 8.37 -21.89 7.25
C SER A 150 7.84 -22.94 6.25
N VAL A 151 6.87 -22.55 5.41
CA VAL A 151 6.35 -23.45 4.35
C VAL A 151 7.44 -23.86 3.35
N LEU A 152 8.40 -22.97 3.05
CA LEU A 152 9.54 -23.32 2.20
C LEU A 152 10.46 -24.33 2.86
N CYS A 153 10.69 -24.24 4.17
CA CYS A 153 11.43 -25.26 4.94
C CYS A 153 10.70 -26.60 4.94
N ASP A 154 9.37 -26.62 5.16
CA ASP A 154 8.55 -27.83 5.08
C ASP A 154 8.65 -28.45 3.68
N THR A 155 8.54 -27.63 2.62
CA THR A 155 8.67 -28.08 1.23
C THR A 155 10.06 -28.65 0.94
N ALA A 156 11.12 -28.12 1.53
CA ALA A 156 12.47 -28.65 1.39
C ALA A 156 12.59 -30.05 2.04
N CYS A 157 11.88 -30.29 3.14
CA CYS A 157 11.79 -31.63 3.74
C CYS A 157 10.95 -32.57 2.86
N GLU A 158 9.78 -32.15 2.40
CA GLU A 158 8.82 -33.02 1.67
C GLU A 158 9.36 -33.44 0.30
N ILE A 159 9.86 -32.50 -0.50
CA ILE A 159 10.25 -32.75 -1.90
C ILE A 159 11.75 -32.58 -2.18
N GLY A 160 12.46 -31.90 -1.32
CA GLY A 160 13.93 -31.70 -1.40
C GLY A 160 14.73 -32.88 -0.85
N GLY A 161 14.06 -33.88 -0.29
CA GLY A 161 14.69 -35.07 0.28
C GLY A 161 15.45 -34.80 1.60
N ALA A 162 15.19 -33.67 2.27
CA ALA A 162 15.85 -33.30 3.50
C ALA A 162 15.08 -33.78 4.75
N SER A 163 15.80 -34.16 5.81
CA SER A 163 15.22 -34.48 7.12
C SER A 163 14.89 -33.22 7.92
N GLY A 164 15.56 -32.12 7.58
CA GLY A 164 15.26 -30.80 8.09
C GLY A 164 15.81 -29.71 7.19
N ALA A 165 15.27 -28.51 7.32
CA ALA A 165 15.69 -27.33 6.56
C ALA A 165 15.55 -26.05 7.38
N ALA A 166 16.41 -25.06 7.10
CA ALA A 166 16.35 -23.74 7.71
C ALA A 166 16.69 -22.65 6.70
N VAL A 167 15.99 -21.52 6.79
CA VAL A 167 16.30 -20.30 6.06
C VAL A 167 16.90 -19.29 7.01
N ALA A 168 18.07 -18.78 6.66
CA ALA A 168 18.74 -17.73 7.41
C ALA A 168 19.02 -16.51 6.53
N ARG A 169 18.83 -15.31 7.09
CA ARG A 169 19.13 -14.01 6.46
C ARG A 169 20.51 -13.53 6.88
N LEU A 170 21.21 -12.84 5.98
CA LEU A 170 22.43 -12.11 6.28
C LEU A 170 22.18 -10.89 7.17
N SER A 171 23.02 -10.71 8.19
CA SER A 171 23.06 -9.53 9.05
C SER A 171 24.51 -9.16 9.35
N GLY A 172 25.11 -8.36 8.48
CA GLY A 172 26.54 -8.06 8.56
C GLY A 172 27.40 -9.29 8.28
N ALA A 173 28.19 -9.73 9.27
CA ALA A 173 29.04 -10.93 9.20
C ALA A 173 28.34 -12.21 9.70
N ASP A 174 27.13 -12.07 10.25
CA ASP A 174 26.37 -13.15 10.87
C ASP A 174 25.16 -13.54 10.00
N GLY A 175 24.68 -14.76 10.21
CA GLY A 175 23.38 -15.24 9.76
C GLY A 175 22.38 -15.25 10.90
N ILE A 176 21.13 -14.92 10.61
CA ILE A 176 20.00 -15.02 11.55
C ILE A 176 19.03 -16.05 10.99
N VAL A 177 18.75 -17.11 11.74
CA VAL A 177 17.73 -18.10 11.37
C VAL A 177 16.35 -17.43 11.44
N LEU A 178 15.62 -17.42 10.32
CA LEU A 178 14.28 -16.85 10.24
C LEU A 178 13.19 -17.90 10.38
N ALA A 179 13.40 -19.09 9.80
CA ALA A 179 12.47 -20.20 9.84
C ALA A 179 13.27 -21.52 9.75
N ALA A 180 12.77 -22.56 10.39
CA ALA A 180 13.32 -23.90 10.30
C ALA A 180 12.22 -24.93 10.46
N SER A 181 12.43 -26.15 9.91
CA SER A 181 11.50 -27.27 9.98
C SER A 181 12.28 -28.59 9.96
N GLY A 182 11.68 -29.66 10.48
CA GLY A 182 12.23 -31.00 10.51
C GLY A 182 12.95 -31.37 11.81
N SER A 183 13.69 -32.50 11.80
CA SER A 183 14.46 -32.98 12.94
C SER A 183 15.70 -32.10 13.17
N ASP A 184 16.09 -31.91 14.41
CA ASP A 184 17.25 -31.11 14.83
C ASP A 184 17.22 -29.65 14.32
N ALA A 185 16.00 -29.12 14.06
CA ALA A 185 15.81 -27.78 13.55
C ALA A 185 16.30 -26.71 14.55
N PRO A 186 17.11 -25.73 14.10
CA PRO A 186 17.55 -24.65 14.96
C PRO A 186 16.41 -23.70 15.33
N ASP A 187 16.51 -23.05 16.48
CA ASP A 187 15.54 -22.04 16.91
C ASP A 187 15.57 -20.82 15.98
N ALA A 188 14.38 -20.29 15.69
CA ALA A 188 14.27 -19.00 15.00
C ALA A 188 14.90 -17.88 15.85
N GLY A 189 15.63 -16.97 15.20
CA GLY A 189 16.41 -15.92 15.84
C GLY A 189 17.82 -16.31 16.24
N LYS A 190 18.22 -17.58 16.11
CA LYS A 190 19.59 -18.02 16.37
C LYS A 190 20.57 -17.32 15.43
N LEU A 191 21.63 -16.74 16.02
CA LEU A 191 22.74 -16.11 15.30
C LEU A 191 23.89 -17.11 15.11
N PHE A 192 24.57 -17.03 13.95
CA PHE A 192 25.76 -17.83 13.66
C PHE A 192 26.72 -17.07 12.74
N ASP A 193 28.04 -17.30 12.89
CA ASP A 193 29.05 -16.69 12.03
C ASP A 193 29.06 -17.37 10.65
N ILE A 194 29.00 -16.55 9.61
CA ILE A 194 28.97 -17.02 8.22
C ILE A 194 30.38 -17.15 7.62
N ARG A 195 31.35 -16.39 8.09
CA ARG A 195 32.64 -16.14 7.41
C ARG A 195 33.41 -17.41 7.05
N ASP A 196 33.60 -18.31 8.01
CA ASP A 196 34.40 -19.54 7.86
C ASP A 196 33.51 -20.79 7.82
N SER A 197 32.26 -20.65 7.42
CA SER A 197 31.26 -21.72 7.34
C SER A 197 30.95 -22.13 5.90
N LEU A 198 30.27 -23.26 5.74
CA LEU A 198 29.72 -23.71 4.46
C LEU A 198 28.75 -22.67 3.86
N ALA A 199 28.01 -21.97 4.71
CA ALA A 199 27.15 -20.89 4.31
C ALA A 199 27.93 -19.73 3.64
N GLY A 200 29.06 -19.33 4.22
CA GLY A 200 29.95 -18.35 3.63
C GLY A 200 30.56 -18.80 2.30
N ASN A 201 30.91 -20.09 2.19
CA ASN A 201 31.40 -20.66 0.94
C ASN A 201 30.35 -20.67 -0.15
N ALA A 202 29.10 -21.06 0.17
CA ALA A 202 28.00 -21.08 -0.77
C ALA A 202 27.66 -19.66 -1.29
N LEU A 203 27.69 -18.65 -0.41
CA LEU A 203 27.47 -17.25 -0.78
C LEU A 203 28.58 -16.69 -1.69
N ARG A 204 29.85 -17.03 -1.41
CA ARG A 204 31.02 -16.60 -2.23
C ARG A 204 31.03 -17.27 -3.60
N SER A 205 30.78 -18.58 -3.66
CA SER A 205 30.74 -19.34 -4.92
C SER A 205 29.46 -19.17 -5.71
N ARG A 206 28.39 -18.64 -5.06
CA ARG A 206 27.04 -18.50 -5.64
C ARG A 206 26.45 -19.81 -6.12
N THR A 207 26.86 -20.90 -5.54
CA THR A 207 26.39 -22.25 -5.90
C THR A 207 25.96 -23.01 -4.67
N LEU A 208 25.01 -23.93 -4.86
CA LEU A 208 24.68 -24.89 -3.83
C LEU A 208 25.90 -25.79 -3.55
N ILE A 209 26.31 -25.86 -2.29
CA ILE A 209 27.38 -26.70 -1.80
C ILE A 209 26.80 -27.80 -0.92
N VAL A 210 27.38 -28.99 -1.01
CA VAL A 210 27.02 -30.12 -0.16
C VAL A 210 28.30 -30.62 0.50
N GLU A 211 28.24 -30.85 1.81
CA GLU A 211 29.34 -31.37 2.62
C GLU A 211 28.89 -32.61 3.40
N HIS A 212 29.75 -33.59 3.48
CA HIS A 212 29.40 -34.90 4.05
C HIS A 212 30.20 -35.26 5.31
N ASP A 213 31.47 -34.80 5.44
CA ASP A 213 32.40 -35.35 6.40
C ASP A 213 32.56 -34.59 7.73
N ASP A 214 32.12 -33.33 7.82
CA ASP A 214 32.21 -32.53 9.05
C ASP A 214 31.06 -31.52 9.21
N PRO A 215 29.96 -31.98 9.79
CA PRO A 215 28.79 -31.09 10.01
C PRO A 215 29.10 -29.91 10.94
N SER A 216 30.11 -30.01 11.82
CA SER A 216 30.45 -28.95 12.77
C SER A 216 31.09 -27.74 12.08
N LEU A 217 31.82 -27.96 10.97
CA LEU A 217 32.30 -26.89 10.07
C LEU A 217 31.26 -26.45 9.06
N ALA A 218 30.28 -27.31 8.78
CA ALA A 218 29.35 -27.12 7.70
C ALA A 218 28.35 -25.96 7.94
N CYS A 219 27.78 -25.89 9.13
CA CYS A 219 26.77 -24.84 9.43
C CYS A 219 26.64 -24.68 10.96
N PRO A 220 27.17 -23.62 11.57
CA PRO A 220 27.15 -23.43 13.03
C PRO A 220 25.76 -23.16 13.61
N ILE A 221 24.70 -23.46 12.85
CA ILE A 221 23.30 -23.34 13.30
C ILE A 221 22.87 -24.54 14.15
N PHE A 222 23.55 -25.68 14.05
CA PHE A 222 23.18 -26.90 14.78
C PHE A 222 23.67 -26.87 16.23
N ALA A 223 23.04 -27.66 17.09
CA ALA A 223 23.58 -27.98 18.41
C ALA A 223 24.73 -28.98 18.26
N SER A 224 25.61 -29.03 19.24
CA SER A 224 26.78 -29.93 19.21
C SER A 224 26.43 -31.42 19.28
N ASP A 225 25.21 -31.75 19.65
CA ASP A 225 24.65 -33.10 19.78
C ASP A 225 23.63 -33.42 18.67
N ALA A 226 23.48 -32.54 17.67
CA ALA A 226 22.57 -32.77 16.55
C ALA A 226 23.04 -33.96 15.70
N ASN A 227 22.07 -34.84 15.35
CA ASN A 227 22.34 -35.99 14.47
C ASN A 227 22.28 -35.56 12.99
N VAL A 228 23.32 -34.83 12.56
CA VAL A 228 23.41 -34.28 11.20
C VAL A 228 24.56 -34.96 10.46
N GLY A 229 24.26 -35.54 9.30
CA GLY A 229 25.24 -36.16 8.39
C GLY A 229 25.58 -35.25 7.23
N GLU A 230 24.86 -35.40 6.11
CA GLU A 230 25.08 -34.54 4.94
C GLU A 230 24.32 -33.21 5.06
N VAL A 231 24.99 -32.10 4.76
CA VAL A 231 24.42 -30.76 4.75
C VAL A 231 24.51 -30.14 3.37
N ALA A 232 23.40 -29.66 2.84
CA ALA A 232 23.34 -28.90 1.62
C ALA A 232 23.01 -27.43 1.94
N VAL A 233 23.82 -26.51 1.41
CA VAL A 233 23.62 -25.07 1.59
C VAL A 233 23.44 -24.40 0.22
N ALA A 234 22.27 -23.84 -0.01
CA ALA A 234 21.96 -23.06 -1.20
C ALA A 234 21.96 -21.56 -0.87
N PRO A 235 22.70 -20.74 -1.62
CA PRO A 235 22.69 -19.29 -1.43
C PRO A 235 21.36 -18.70 -1.91
N LEU A 236 20.83 -17.75 -1.15
CA LEU A 236 19.67 -16.94 -1.51
C LEU A 236 20.17 -15.64 -2.15
N ILE A 237 20.06 -15.55 -3.47
CA ILE A 237 20.58 -14.42 -4.24
C ILE A 237 19.44 -13.79 -5.03
N ALA A 238 19.33 -12.46 -4.99
CA ALA A 238 18.44 -11.72 -5.85
C ALA A 238 19.11 -10.45 -6.35
N ALA A 239 18.89 -10.10 -7.62
CA ALA A 239 19.55 -8.95 -8.27
C ALA A 239 21.06 -8.88 -7.99
N ASP A 240 21.74 -10.02 -8.10
CA ASP A 240 23.19 -10.20 -7.86
C ASP A 240 23.67 -9.94 -6.40
N GLN A 241 22.71 -9.74 -5.48
CA GLN A 241 22.99 -9.50 -4.06
C GLN A 241 22.70 -10.75 -3.23
N PRO A 242 23.66 -11.19 -2.37
CA PRO A 242 23.43 -12.26 -1.43
C PRO A 242 22.52 -11.77 -0.29
N LEU A 243 21.42 -12.49 -0.03
CA LEU A 243 20.44 -12.16 0.99
C LEU A 243 20.49 -13.09 2.19
N GLY A 244 20.92 -14.33 1.99
CA GLY A 244 20.90 -15.37 3.00
C GLY A 244 21.25 -16.73 2.44
N VAL A 245 20.89 -17.78 3.18
CA VAL A 245 21.08 -19.17 2.80
C VAL A 245 19.87 -20.02 3.15
N LEU A 246 19.59 -21.04 2.34
CA LEU A 246 18.79 -22.19 2.68
C LEU A 246 19.74 -23.33 3.06
N CYS A 247 19.67 -23.80 4.31
CA CYS A 247 20.37 -24.98 4.77
C CYS A 247 19.38 -26.15 4.79
N ALA A 248 19.77 -27.29 4.28
CA ALA A 248 19.02 -28.54 4.33
C ALA A 248 19.98 -29.66 4.77
N TRP A 249 19.48 -30.62 5.54
CA TRP A 249 20.34 -31.68 6.10
C TRP A 249 19.67 -33.03 6.13
N GLN A 250 20.52 -34.07 6.20
CA GLN A 250 20.17 -35.46 6.43
C GLN A 250 20.74 -35.92 7.77
N PRO A 251 20.17 -36.93 8.46
CA PRO A 251 20.76 -37.50 9.66
C PRO A 251 22.03 -38.26 9.30
N ALA A 252 22.90 -38.49 10.30
CA ALA A 252 24.19 -39.17 10.10
C ALA A 252 24.09 -40.61 9.58
N ASP A 253 22.96 -41.27 9.85
CA ASP A 253 22.61 -42.61 9.36
C ASP A 253 21.65 -42.58 8.16
N GLY A 254 21.42 -41.39 7.61
CA GLY A 254 20.50 -41.13 6.52
C GLY A 254 21.09 -41.29 5.12
N GLY A 255 20.31 -40.89 4.13
CA GLY A 255 20.72 -40.87 2.72
C GLY A 255 21.62 -39.66 2.37
N VAL A 256 22.06 -39.63 1.11
CA VAL A 256 22.79 -38.52 0.51
C VAL A 256 21.89 -37.75 -0.44
N PHE A 257 22.09 -36.45 -0.58
CA PHE A 257 21.33 -35.61 -1.54
C PHE A 257 21.65 -36.00 -2.99
N THR A 258 20.67 -36.54 -3.67
CA THR A 258 20.77 -36.85 -5.11
C THR A 258 20.87 -35.56 -5.95
N GLN A 259 21.22 -35.70 -7.22
CA GLN A 259 21.26 -34.56 -8.12
C GLN A 259 19.87 -33.92 -8.29
N ARG A 260 18.81 -34.72 -8.21
CA ARG A 260 17.42 -34.25 -8.25
C ARG A 260 17.09 -33.43 -7.01
N ASP A 261 17.47 -33.87 -5.83
CA ASP A 261 17.25 -33.15 -4.58
C ASP A 261 17.98 -31.81 -4.56
N ARG A 262 19.23 -31.77 -5.03
CA ARG A 262 20.01 -30.52 -5.18
C ARG A 262 19.34 -29.54 -6.11
N GLN A 263 18.74 -30.00 -7.21
CA GLN A 263 18.00 -29.13 -8.13
C GLN A 263 16.72 -28.57 -7.50
N ARG A 264 15.98 -29.40 -6.73
CA ARG A 264 14.78 -28.99 -6.01
C ARG A 264 15.12 -27.96 -4.92
N LEU A 265 16.18 -28.21 -4.15
CA LEU A 265 16.66 -27.28 -3.12
C LEU A 265 17.08 -25.94 -3.72
N ARG A 266 17.69 -25.91 -4.91
CA ARG A 266 17.96 -24.65 -5.62
C ARG A 266 16.69 -23.90 -5.95
N THR A 267 15.69 -24.58 -6.49
CA THR A 267 14.40 -23.94 -6.82
C THR A 267 13.72 -23.38 -5.57
N ILE A 268 13.76 -24.12 -4.44
CA ILE A 268 13.23 -23.63 -3.16
C ILE A 268 14.02 -22.41 -2.66
N ALA A 269 15.35 -22.42 -2.80
CA ALA A 269 16.19 -21.29 -2.44
C ALA A 269 15.87 -20.04 -3.26
N ASP A 270 15.63 -20.17 -4.57
CA ASP A 270 15.22 -19.06 -5.43
C ASP A 270 13.88 -18.46 -4.94
N HIS A 271 12.92 -19.29 -4.56
CA HIS A 271 11.66 -18.81 -3.98
C HIS A 271 11.86 -18.14 -2.61
N ALA A 272 12.74 -18.67 -1.77
CA ALA A 272 13.07 -18.05 -0.47
C ALA A 272 13.75 -16.68 -0.65
N ALA A 273 14.61 -16.53 -1.67
CA ALA A 273 15.21 -15.25 -2.01
C ALA A 273 14.14 -14.20 -2.37
N VAL A 274 13.13 -14.56 -3.17
CA VAL A 274 12.01 -13.66 -3.51
C VAL A 274 11.23 -13.23 -2.27
N VAL A 275 10.95 -14.17 -1.35
CA VAL A 275 10.25 -13.85 -0.08
C VAL A 275 11.08 -12.87 0.76
N LEU A 276 12.38 -13.06 0.84
CA LEU A 276 13.29 -12.15 1.59
C LEU A 276 13.34 -10.76 0.97
N VAL A 277 13.40 -10.64 -0.36
CA VAL A 277 13.31 -9.34 -1.06
C VAL A 277 12.02 -8.63 -0.74
N LYS A 278 10.88 -9.34 -0.86
CA LYS A 278 9.57 -8.78 -0.54
C LYS A 278 9.49 -8.28 0.90
N ALA A 279 9.98 -9.09 1.86
CA ALA A 279 10.01 -8.72 3.27
C ALA A 279 10.85 -7.45 3.49
N ARG A 280 12.05 -7.38 2.93
CA ARG A 280 12.94 -6.22 3.02
C ARG A 280 12.31 -4.96 2.43
N LEU A 281 11.73 -5.02 1.24
CA LEU A 281 11.07 -3.87 0.61
C LEU A 281 9.89 -3.37 1.43
N LEU A 282 9.12 -4.27 2.05
CA LEU A 282 8.04 -3.90 2.96
C LEU A 282 8.56 -3.21 4.22
N GLU A 283 9.63 -3.73 4.84
CA GLU A 283 10.28 -3.13 6.01
C GLU A 283 10.81 -1.72 5.67
N GLU A 284 11.51 -1.56 4.54
CA GLU A 284 12.04 -0.27 4.08
C GLU A 284 10.90 0.74 3.80
N ALA A 285 9.83 0.33 3.14
CA ALA A 285 8.67 1.17 2.87
C ALA A 285 7.94 1.59 4.16
N GLN A 286 7.78 0.67 5.10
CA GLN A 286 7.18 0.96 6.40
C GLN A 286 8.06 1.91 7.23
N ALA A 287 9.38 1.67 7.26
CA ALA A 287 10.34 2.53 7.96
C ALA A 287 10.34 3.95 7.37
N ALA A 288 10.32 4.09 6.04
CA ALA A 288 10.25 5.38 5.37
C ALA A 288 8.93 6.11 5.70
N THR A 289 7.80 5.40 5.69
CA THR A 289 6.49 5.96 6.06
C THR A 289 6.47 6.39 7.53
N HIS A 290 7.03 5.58 8.42
CA HIS A 290 7.12 5.91 9.85
C HIS A 290 8.02 7.13 10.10
N ALA A 291 9.19 7.18 9.48
CA ALA A 291 10.12 8.32 9.58
C ALA A 291 9.47 9.61 9.08
N LYS A 292 8.79 9.56 7.92
CA LYS A 292 8.02 10.69 7.37
C LYS A 292 6.95 11.18 8.35
N GLY A 293 6.22 10.24 8.96
CA GLY A 293 5.18 10.58 9.93
C GLY A 293 5.73 11.20 11.22
N THR A 294 6.84 10.68 11.76
CA THR A 294 7.49 11.22 12.96
C THR A 294 8.04 12.61 12.69
N PHE A 295 8.71 12.83 11.55
CA PHE A 295 9.22 14.13 11.11
C PHE A 295 8.11 15.19 11.06
N LEU A 296 6.97 14.88 10.41
CA LEU A 296 5.86 15.82 10.33
C LEU A 296 5.23 16.12 11.69
N THR A 297 5.14 15.16 12.58
CA THR A 297 4.65 15.38 13.96
C THR A 297 5.57 16.31 14.74
N THR A 298 6.88 16.10 14.66
CA THR A 298 7.87 16.97 15.33
C THR A 298 7.81 18.40 14.79
N ILE A 299 7.87 18.57 13.46
CA ILE A 299 7.78 19.88 12.82
C ILE A 299 6.52 20.63 13.27
N SER A 300 5.40 19.95 13.38
CA SER A 300 4.14 20.60 13.75
C SER A 300 4.11 21.07 15.20
N HIS A 301 4.69 20.31 16.13
CA HIS A 301 4.86 20.78 17.49
C HIS A 301 5.77 22.02 17.55
N GLU A 302 6.87 21.98 16.79
CA GLU A 302 7.82 23.12 16.70
C GLU A 302 7.19 24.35 16.02
N LEU A 303 6.23 24.18 15.10
CA LEU A 303 5.49 25.28 14.48
C LEU A 303 4.34 25.79 15.35
N ARG A 304 3.65 24.92 16.09
CA ARG A 304 2.50 25.31 16.92
C ARG A 304 2.92 26.24 18.06
N THR A 305 4.06 26.00 18.69
CA THR A 305 4.57 26.81 19.80
C THR A 305 4.74 28.29 19.44
N PRO A 306 5.51 28.68 18.39
CA PRO A 306 5.64 30.08 17.99
C PRO A 306 4.31 30.67 17.48
N LEU A 307 3.45 29.87 16.82
CA LEU A 307 2.13 30.32 16.39
C LEU A 307 1.22 30.68 17.57
N THR A 308 1.20 29.86 18.62
CA THR A 308 0.44 30.14 19.84
C THR A 308 0.93 31.44 20.50
N ALA A 309 2.27 31.66 20.54
CA ALA A 309 2.83 32.88 21.06
C ALA A 309 2.43 34.11 20.21
N LEU A 310 2.50 34.01 18.87
CA LEU A 310 2.08 35.08 17.95
C LEU A 310 0.59 35.40 18.09
N THR A 311 -0.27 34.35 18.24
CA THR A 311 -1.70 34.55 18.50
C THR A 311 -1.92 35.32 19.80
N GLY A 312 -1.27 34.88 20.89
CA GLY A 312 -1.38 35.55 22.18
C GLY A 312 -0.90 37.00 22.16
N TYR A 313 0.23 37.31 21.51
CA TYR A 313 0.69 38.70 21.34
C TYR A 313 -0.30 39.51 20.50
N GLY A 314 -0.87 38.91 19.45
CA GLY A 314 -1.88 39.57 18.63
C GLY A 314 -3.17 39.88 19.41
N GLU A 315 -3.59 39.01 20.34
CA GLU A 315 -4.74 39.23 21.23
C GLU A 315 -4.46 40.35 22.22
N LEU A 316 -3.29 40.32 22.91
CA LEU A 316 -2.90 41.37 23.85
C LEU A 316 -2.84 42.77 23.20
N LEU A 317 -2.40 42.85 21.95
CA LEU A 317 -2.38 44.09 21.19
C LEU A 317 -3.80 44.53 20.76
N ALA A 318 -4.62 43.60 20.26
CA ALA A 318 -5.99 43.88 19.81
C ALA A 318 -6.91 44.33 20.95
N ASP A 319 -6.71 43.76 22.13
CA ASP A 319 -7.44 44.08 23.35
C ASP A 319 -6.88 45.36 24.06
N GLU A 320 -5.92 46.05 23.43
CA GLU A 320 -5.27 47.25 23.91
C GLU A 320 -4.66 47.15 25.35
N ILE A 321 -4.37 45.91 25.81
CA ILE A 321 -3.79 45.64 27.16
C ILE A 321 -2.41 46.29 27.31
N VAL A 322 -1.67 46.43 26.21
CA VAL A 322 -0.32 47.00 26.18
C VAL A 322 -0.34 48.53 25.93
N GLY A 323 -1.52 49.10 25.69
CA GLY A 323 -1.75 50.52 25.40
C GLY A 323 -2.63 50.71 24.15
N PRO A 324 -3.21 51.90 23.95
CA PRO A 324 -4.13 52.18 22.86
C PRO A 324 -3.42 52.11 21.50
N LEU A 325 -4.08 51.52 20.50
CA LEU A 325 -3.62 51.46 19.13
C LEU A 325 -4.32 52.49 18.25
N THR A 326 -3.64 53.00 17.25
CA THR A 326 -4.28 53.75 16.18
C THR A 326 -5.10 52.82 15.30
N ALA A 327 -6.14 53.31 14.61
CA ALA A 327 -6.98 52.50 13.72
C ALA A 327 -6.15 51.76 12.66
N HIS A 328 -5.06 52.35 12.16
CA HIS A 328 -4.17 51.69 11.20
C HIS A 328 -3.36 50.54 11.83
N GLN A 329 -2.89 50.72 13.07
CA GLN A 329 -2.18 49.66 13.81
C GLN A 329 -3.13 48.50 14.13
N LEU A 330 -4.37 48.78 14.51
CA LEU A 330 -5.38 47.76 14.77
C LEU A 330 -5.66 46.93 13.51
N ASP A 331 -5.83 47.56 12.32
CA ASP A 331 -5.99 46.85 11.04
C ASP A 331 -4.78 45.96 10.75
N MET A 332 -3.55 46.39 11.03
CA MET A 332 -2.36 45.58 10.87
C MET A 332 -2.33 44.38 11.84
N VAL A 333 -2.71 44.58 13.10
CA VAL A 333 -2.78 43.51 14.12
C VAL A 333 -3.85 42.48 13.70
N ASP A 334 -5.01 42.90 13.23
CA ASP A 334 -6.06 41.99 12.77
C ASP A 334 -5.63 41.16 11.55
N ARG A 335 -4.90 41.78 10.62
CA ARG A 335 -4.29 41.04 9.50
C ARG A 335 -3.26 40.01 9.97
N MET A 336 -2.39 40.38 10.91
CA MET A 336 -1.41 39.46 11.50
C MET A 336 -2.11 38.27 12.18
N ARG A 337 -3.14 38.54 13.00
CA ARG A 337 -3.96 37.48 13.65
C ARG A 337 -4.59 36.55 12.64
N SER A 338 -5.17 37.09 11.57
CA SER A 338 -5.78 36.30 10.48
C SER A 338 -4.76 35.39 9.80
N VAL A 339 -3.57 35.90 9.47
CA VAL A 339 -2.49 35.11 8.84
C VAL A 339 -1.96 34.03 9.80
N THR A 340 -1.76 34.38 11.08
CA THR A 340 -1.32 33.41 12.10
C THR A 340 -2.34 32.29 12.31
N HIS A 341 -3.62 32.62 12.38
CA HIS A 341 -4.70 31.65 12.46
C HIS A 341 -4.74 30.72 11.24
N GLN A 342 -4.63 31.30 10.04
CA GLN A 342 -4.60 30.54 8.78
C GLN A 342 -3.42 29.56 8.74
N LEU A 343 -2.24 29.98 9.21
CA LEU A 343 -1.06 29.12 9.29
C LEU A 343 -1.27 27.98 10.30
N GLY A 344 -1.91 28.24 11.44
CA GLY A 344 -2.29 27.21 12.42
C GLY A 344 -3.19 26.13 11.80
N VAL A 345 -4.23 26.54 11.09
CA VAL A 345 -5.13 25.59 10.38
C VAL A 345 -4.35 24.76 9.36
N MET A 346 -3.42 25.36 8.60
CA MET A 346 -2.60 24.63 7.63
C MET A 346 -1.70 23.58 8.29
N VAL A 347 -1.12 23.89 9.44
CA VAL A 347 -0.29 22.96 10.22
C VAL A 347 -1.16 21.80 10.73
N ASP A 348 -2.35 22.07 11.27
CA ASP A 348 -3.26 21.02 11.76
C ASP A 348 -3.80 20.13 10.63
N GLU A 349 -4.10 20.69 9.44
CA GLU A 349 -4.47 19.90 8.24
C GLU A 349 -3.34 18.97 7.79
N LEU A 350 -2.09 19.42 7.82
CA LEU A 350 -0.91 18.64 7.45
C LEU A 350 -0.66 17.50 8.47
N LEU A 351 -0.86 17.77 9.76
CA LEU A 351 -0.78 16.75 10.81
C LEU A 351 -1.82 15.65 10.62
N THR A 352 -3.08 16.05 10.43
CA THR A 352 -4.18 15.11 10.19
C THR A 352 -3.89 14.26 8.95
N PHE A 353 -3.43 14.88 7.86
CA PHE A 353 -2.98 14.18 6.66
C PHE A 353 -1.89 13.14 6.97
N SER A 354 -0.85 13.54 7.70
CA SER A 354 0.26 12.65 8.04
C SER A 354 -0.17 11.47 8.93
N ALA A 355 -1.05 11.72 9.90
CA ALA A 355 -1.57 10.67 10.79
C ALA A 355 -2.45 9.66 10.03
N LEU A 356 -3.29 10.15 9.11
CA LEU A 356 -4.15 9.32 8.26
C LEU A 356 -3.33 8.45 7.28
N GLU A 357 -2.32 9.03 6.62
CA GLU A 357 -1.43 8.30 5.71
C GLU A 357 -0.59 7.23 6.42
N ALA A 358 -0.16 7.49 7.64
CA ALA A 358 0.58 6.55 8.46
C ALA A 358 -0.31 5.50 9.16
N GLY A 359 -1.65 5.54 8.99
CA GLY A 359 -2.59 4.65 9.65
C GLY A 359 -2.60 4.77 11.19
N ARG A 360 -2.13 5.90 11.73
CA ARG A 360 -2.02 6.16 13.17
C ARG A 360 -3.28 6.81 13.76
N GLU A 361 -4.17 7.28 12.90
CA GLU A 361 -5.41 7.90 13.33
C GLU A 361 -6.36 6.83 13.86
N THR A 362 -6.83 6.99 15.09
CA THR A 362 -7.71 6.04 15.78
C THR A 362 -9.09 6.65 15.99
N VAL A 363 -10.13 5.81 16.01
CA VAL A 363 -11.51 6.21 16.33
C VAL A 363 -11.77 5.97 17.80
N HIS A 364 -12.30 6.99 18.48
CA HIS A 364 -12.73 6.93 19.87
C HIS A 364 -14.27 7.05 19.94
N PRO A 365 -15.00 5.93 19.69
CA PRO A 365 -16.44 5.98 19.59
C PRO A 365 -17.09 6.20 20.96
N SER A 366 -18.07 7.08 20.99
CA SER A 366 -18.91 7.38 22.16
C SER A 366 -20.35 7.65 21.72
N ASP A 367 -21.29 7.64 22.65
CA ASP A 367 -22.66 8.06 22.38
C ASP A 367 -22.71 9.59 22.24
N VAL A 368 -23.02 10.06 21.03
CA VAL A 368 -23.00 11.47 20.67
C VAL A 368 -24.35 11.88 20.12
N ARG A 369 -24.88 13.02 20.59
CA ARG A 369 -26.06 13.64 19.98
C ARG A 369 -25.65 14.48 18.79
N LEU A 370 -26.10 14.13 17.59
CA LEU A 370 -25.71 14.85 16.36
C LEU A 370 -26.15 16.31 16.39
N GLY A 371 -27.25 16.63 17.08
CA GLY A 371 -27.71 18.01 17.28
C GLY A 371 -26.67 18.91 17.91
N ASP A 372 -26.00 18.42 18.97
CA ASP A 372 -24.98 19.18 19.69
C ASP A 372 -23.77 19.49 18.78
N ILE A 373 -23.42 18.52 17.92
CA ILE A 373 -22.33 18.72 16.92
C ILE A 373 -22.76 19.78 15.89
N VAL A 374 -23.96 19.67 15.33
CA VAL A 374 -24.46 20.61 14.33
C VAL A 374 -24.56 22.02 14.88
N GLU A 375 -25.12 22.20 16.08
CA GLU A 375 -25.19 23.50 16.75
C GLU A 375 -23.79 24.11 16.98
N SER A 376 -22.84 23.30 17.44
CA SER A 376 -21.43 23.73 17.61
C SER A 376 -20.81 24.18 16.28
N VAL A 377 -21.02 23.41 15.19
CA VAL A 377 -20.49 23.74 13.84
C VAL A 377 -21.14 25.01 13.29
N VAL A 378 -22.45 25.15 13.42
CA VAL A 378 -23.18 26.36 13.01
C VAL A 378 -22.66 27.57 13.78
N GLY A 379 -22.49 27.47 15.10
CA GLY A 379 -21.96 28.55 15.93
C GLY A 379 -20.56 29.03 15.50
N ILE A 380 -19.70 28.12 15.01
CA ILE A 380 -18.36 28.47 14.49
C ILE A 380 -18.44 29.20 13.16
N VAL A 381 -19.35 28.78 12.27
CA VAL A 381 -19.39 29.25 10.87
C VAL A 381 -20.30 30.45 10.68
N GLU A 382 -21.30 30.64 11.54
CA GLU A 382 -22.27 31.76 11.44
C GLU A 382 -21.62 33.15 11.39
N PRO A 383 -20.62 33.49 12.22
CA PRO A 383 -19.93 34.78 12.12
C PRO A 383 -19.28 35.01 10.75
N LEU A 384 -18.69 33.97 10.16
CA LEU A 384 -18.05 34.02 8.85
C LEU A 384 -19.08 34.23 7.71
N ALA A 385 -20.22 33.54 7.79
CA ALA A 385 -21.32 33.70 6.86
C ALA A 385 -21.91 35.11 6.95
N ARG A 386 -22.12 35.64 8.16
CA ARG A 386 -22.62 37.01 8.39
C ARG A 386 -21.66 38.07 7.84
N GLN A 387 -20.35 37.90 8.01
CA GLN A 387 -19.33 38.79 7.47
C GLN A 387 -19.41 38.91 5.93
N LYS A 388 -19.79 37.82 5.26
CA LYS A 388 -20.01 37.77 3.81
C LYS A 388 -21.47 38.10 3.38
N ASN A 389 -22.35 38.39 4.31
CA ASN A 389 -23.81 38.59 4.07
C ASN A 389 -24.48 37.36 3.40
N LEU A 390 -24.07 36.15 3.79
CA LEU A 390 -24.67 34.92 3.33
C LEU A 390 -25.81 34.46 4.27
N GLU A 391 -26.89 33.94 3.70
CA GLU A 391 -27.93 33.29 4.46
C GLU A 391 -27.42 31.92 4.96
N LEU A 392 -27.49 31.67 6.27
CA LEU A 392 -27.19 30.39 6.85
C LEU A 392 -28.42 29.78 7.51
N ALA A 393 -28.83 28.62 7.05
CA ALA A 393 -29.95 27.90 7.62
C ALA A 393 -29.56 26.42 7.87
N PHE A 394 -30.25 25.80 8.83
CA PHE A 394 -30.14 24.37 9.04
C PHE A 394 -31.46 23.72 9.35
N THR A 395 -31.61 22.47 8.95
CA THR A 395 -32.84 21.68 9.19
C THR A 395 -32.45 20.34 9.76
N MET A 396 -33.07 19.96 10.88
CA MET A 396 -32.88 18.67 11.55
C MET A 396 -34.26 18.04 11.86
N PRO A 397 -34.32 16.69 11.97
CA PRO A 397 -35.50 16.02 12.54
C PRO A 397 -35.79 16.52 13.97
N GLU A 398 -37.08 16.54 14.39
CA GLU A 398 -37.48 16.94 15.75
C GLU A 398 -36.71 16.20 16.86
N ARG A 399 -36.33 14.94 16.59
CA ARG A 399 -35.43 14.18 17.45
C ARG A 399 -34.11 13.96 16.73
N ALA A 400 -33.11 14.78 17.08
CA ALA A 400 -31.75 14.59 16.57
C ALA A 400 -31.26 13.16 16.85
N PRO A 401 -30.69 12.45 15.84
CA PRO A 401 -30.25 11.09 16.03
C PRO A 401 -29.10 11.00 17.03
N MET A 402 -29.16 9.96 17.88
CA MET A 402 -28.01 9.53 18.68
C MET A 402 -27.13 8.65 17.81
N LEU A 403 -25.83 8.89 17.84
CA LEU A 403 -24.83 8.14 17.11
C LEU A 403 -23.84 7.51 18.08
N TYR A 404 -23.41 6.28 17.82
CA TYR A 404 -22.25 5.71 18.48
C TYR A 404 -21.05 5.86 17.53
N THR A 405 -20.29 6.95 17.67
CA THR A 405 -19.22 7.35 16.75
C THR A 405 -18.22 8.29 17.45
N ASP A 406 -17.17 8.67 16.74
CA ASP A 406 -16.24 9.71 17.19
C ASP A 406 -16.77 11.11 16.81
N GLY A 407 -17.35 11.80 17.80
CA GLY A 407 -17.99 13.10 17.59
C GLY A 407 -17.02 14.20 17.14
N GLU A 408 -15.76 14.15 17.59
CA GLU A 408 -14.75 15.14 17.19
C GLU A 408 -14.39 15.02 15.71
N LYS A 409 -14.27 13.79 15.19
CA LYS A 409 -14.03 13.58 13.76
C LYS A 409 -15.23 14.01 12.91
N VAL A 410 -16.45 13.72 13.36
CA VAL A 410 -17.67 14.22 12.69
C VAL A 410 -17.68 15.75 12.67
N ARG A 411 -17.39 16.40 13.79
CA ARG A 411 -17.31 17.87 13.90
C ARG A 411 -16.25 18.43 12.95
N GLN A 412 -15.06 17.85 12.93
CA GLN A 412 -13.96 18.26 12.05
C GLN A 412 -14.35 18.20 10.56
N ILE A 413 -15.01 17.12 10.14
CA ILE A 413 -15.51 16.98 8.76
C ILE A 413 -16.52 18.08 8.47
N LEU A 414 -17.51 18.28 9.34
CA LEU A 414 -18.59 19.26 9.10
C LEU A 414 -18.06 20.70 9.08
N VAL A 415 -17.14 21.05 9.98
CA VAL A 415 -16.48 22.37 9.99
C VAL A 415 -15.76 22.62 8.66
N ASN A 416 -15.04 21.63 8.15
CA ASN A 416 -14.35 21.77 6.85
C ASN A 416 -15.35 21.94 5.70
N LEU A 417 -16.42 21.14 5.64
CA LEU A 417 -17.44 21.26 4.58
C LEU A 417 -18.16 22.60 4.63
N MET A 418 -18.52 23.08 5.83
CA MET A 418 -19.17 24.37 6.03
C MET A 418 -18.26 25.55 5.71
N ASN A 419 -16.99 25.51 6.11
CA ASN A 419 -16.00 26.53 5.76
C ASN A 419 -15.78 26.60 4.24
N ASN A 420 -15.76 25.46 3.55
CA ASN A 420 -15.68 25.43 2.09
C ASN A 420 -16.93 26.07 1.45
N ALA A 421 -18.12 25.77 1.97
CA ALA A 421 -19.34 26.41 1.51
C ALA A 421 -19.31 27.94 1.64
N VAL A 422 -18.89 28.48 2.81
CA VAL A 422 -18.72 29.94 3.02
C VAL A 422 -17.63 30.50 2.09
N LYS A 423 -16.54 29.77 1.92
CA LYS A 423 -15.39 30.20 1.12
C LYS A 423 -15.76 30.40 -0.35
N PHE A 424 -16.50 29.46 -0.93
CA PHE A 424 -16.82 29.41 -2.36
C PHE A 424 -18.19 29.99 -2.73
N THR A 425 -18.89 30.59 -1.76
CA THR A 425 -20.12 31.33 -1.97
C THR A 425 -19.88 32.82 -1.77
N ASP A 426 -20.09 33.61 -2.81
CA ASP A 426 -19.98 35.09 -2.73
C ASP A 426 -21.32 35.75 -2.43
N LYS A 427 -22.45 35.16 -2.92
CA LYS A 427 -23.82 35.63 -2.71
C LYS A 427 -24.78 34.45 -2.63
N GLY A 428 -25.83 34.62 -1.84
CA GLY A 428 -26.86 33.59 -1.65
C GLY A 428 -26.79 32.97 -0.27
N GLY A 429 -26.81 31.64 -0.16
CA GLY A 429 -26.91 30.98 1.14
C GLY A 429 -26.31 29.58 1.21
N ILE A 430 -26.25 29.11 2.44
CA ILE A 430 -25.76 27.80 2.81
C ILE A 430 -26.84 27.10 3.65
N MET A 431 -27.16 25.87 3.28
CA MET A 431 -28.15 25.04 3.96
C MET A 431 -27.49 23.76 4.47
N LEU A 432 -27.59 23.49 5.77
CA LEU A 432 -27.24 22.21 6.35
C LEU A 432 -28.51 21.40 6.62
N THR A 433 -28.60 20.18 6.10
CA THR A 433 -29.76 19.30 6.27
C THR A 433 -29.31 17.97 6.87
N VAL A 434 -29.99 17.52 7.92
CA VAL A 434 -29.79 16.20 8.53
C VAL A 434 -30.95 15.30 8.18
N ASP A 435 -30.66 14.11 7.67
CA ASP A 435 -31.63 13.06 7.34
C ASP A 435 -31.13 11.70 7.84
N ARG A 436 -32.04 10.76 8.03
CA ARG A 436 -31.73 9.39 8.40
C ARG A 436 -32.41 8.42 7.46
N ARG A 437 -31.63 7.59 6.77
CA ARG A 437 -32.13 6.57 5.84
C ARG A 437 -31.30 5.29 5.95
N ASP A 438 -31.96 4.16 5.88
CA ASP A 438 -31.32 2.82 5.73
C ASP A 438 -30.22 2.51 6.76
N GLY A 439 -30.36 2.98 8.00
CA GLY A 439 -29.36 2.78 9.06
C GLY A 439 -28.17 3.73 9.01
N GLU A 440 -28.12 4.64 8.03
CA GLU A 440 -27.14 5.73 7.92
C GLU A 440 -27.76 7.06 8.33
N VAL A 441 -26.92 7.94 8.86
CA VAL A 441 -27.22 9.37 8.99
C VAL A 441 -26.51 10.12 7.88
N ARG A 442 -27.24 11.01 7.24
CA ARG A 442 -26.77 11.87 6.17
C ARG A 442 -26.80 13.32 6.62
N VAL A 443 -25.65 13.97 6.59
CA VAL A 443 -25.52 15.41 6.85
C VAL A 443 -25.10 16.08 5.55
N GLN A 444 -26.01 16.79 4.93
CA GLN A 444 -25.77 17.48 3.68
C GLN A 444 -25.50 18.96 3.93
N VAL A 445 -24.39 19.46 3.40
CA VAL A 445 -24.07 20.88 3.31
C VAL A 445 -24.24 21.30 1.84
N ARG A 446 -25.22 22.16 1.59
CA ARG A 446 -25.51 22.72 0.26
C ARG A 446 -25.17 24.19 0.24
N ASP A 447 -24.47 24.64 -0.78
CA ASP A 447 -24.15 26.03 -1.07
C ASP A 447 -24.74 26.49 -2.42
N THR A 448 -24.88 27.79 -2.61
CA THR A 448 -25.27 28.43 -3.88
C THR A 448 -24.08 29.10 -4.56
N GLY A 449 -22.88 28.56 -4.35
CA GLY A 449 -21.62 29.11 -4.83
C GLY A 449 -21.34 28.81 -6.31
N ILE A 450 -20.07 28.88 -6.65
CA ILE A 450 -19.58 28.74 -8.03
C ILE A 450 -19.85 27.37 -8.67
N GLY A 451 -20.08 26.33 -7.84
CA GLY A 451 -20.20 24.95 -8.31
C GLY A 451 -18.87 24.37 -8.81
N ILE A 452 -18.90 23.11 -9.22
CA ILE A 452 -17.72 22.32 -9.58
C ILE A 452 -17.99 21.55 -10.87
N ASP A 453 -17.07 21.60 -11.81
CA ASP A 453 -17.13 20.86 -13.06
C ASP A 453 -17.06 19.35 -12.85
N ARG A 454 -17.64 18.57 -13.78
CA ARG A 454 -17.67 17.10 -13.72
C ARG A 454 -16.26 16.48 -13.74
N ILE A 455 -15.32 17.06 -14.46
CA ILE A 455 -13.94 16.56 -14.55
C ILE A 455 -13.21 16.83 -13.22
N GLU A 456 -13.43 18.01 -12.65
CA GLU A 456 -12.83 18.42 -11.38
C GLU A 456 -13.37 17.63 -10.18
N ARG A 457 -14.64 17.19 -10.21
CA ARG A 457 -15.24 16.38 -9.14
C ARG A 457 -14.44 15.10 -8.85
N ASN A 458 -13.89 14.45 -9.86
CA ASN A 458 -13.09 13.24 -9.70
C ASN A 458 -11.75 13.49 -8.98
N ARG A 459 -11.32 14.74 -8.91
CA ARG A 459 -10.03 15.13 -8.31
C ARG A 459 -10.16 15.80 -6.94
N LEU A 460 -11.39 16.10 -6.49
CA LEU A 460 -11.65 16.85 -5.25
C LEU A 460 -11.05 16.21 -4.00
N PHE A 461 -11.06 14.88 -3.96
CA PHE A 461 -10.59 14.10 -2.81
C PHE A 461 -9.13 13.64 -2.95
N HIS A 462 -8.37 14.17 -3.92
CA HIS A 462 -6.93 13.93 -4.00
C HIS A 462 -6.16 14.95 -3.16
N PRO A 463 -5.11 14.54 -2.46
CA PRO A 463 -4.33 15.45 -1.64
C PRO A 463 -3.66 16.54 -2.49
N PHE A 464 -3.55 17.74 -1.93
CA PHE A 464 -2.95 18.93 -2.57
C PHE A 464 -3.65 19.38 -3.87
N THR A 465 -4.88 18.93 -4.11
CA THR A 465 -5.65 19.36 -5.27
C THR A 465 -6.31 20.70 -5.00
N GLN A 466 -6.06 21.67 -5.86
CA GLN A 466 -6.72 22.97 -5.89
C GLN A 466 -7.32 23.14 -7.28
N LEU A 467 -8.60 23.56 -7.33
CA LEU A 467 -9.30 23.82 -8.57
C LEU A 467 -8.90 25.23 -9.06
N ASP A 468 -8.50 25.34 -10.34
CA ASP A 468 -8.09 26.52 -11.10
C ASP A 468 -7.22 27.63 -10.45
N ALA A 469 -6.09 27.91 -11.12
CA ALA A 469 -5.12 28.95 -10.77
C ALA A 469 -5.69 30.40 -10.75
N GLY A 470 -6.88 30.65 -11.30
CA GLY A 470 -7.57 31.94 -11.31
C GLY A 470 -8.30 32.26 -10.00
N LEU A 471 -8.94 31.25 -9.42
CA LEU A 471 -9.71 31.35 -8.16
C LEU A 471 -8.83 31.20 -6.92
N THR A 472 -7.70 30.50 -7.01
CA THR A 472 -6.74 30.29 -5.91
C THR A 472 -6.08 31.58 -5.43
N ARG A 473 -5.92 32.59 -6.29
CA ARG A 473 -5.42 33.91 -5.86
C ARG A 473 -6.36 34.66 -4.93
N ARG A 474 -7.68 34.36 -4.95
CA ARG A 474 -8.67 35.00 -4.06
C ARG A 474 -8.98 34.16 -2.82
N HIS A 475 -8.82 32.84 -2.87
CA HIS A 475 -9.35 31.94 -1.84
C HIS A 475 -8.35 30.82 -1.46
N GLY A 476 -7.09 31.14 -1.17
CA GLY A 476 -6.03 30.20 -0.85
C GLY A 476 -6.43 29.03 0.10
N GLY A 477 -5.68 27.92 0.08
CA GLY A 477 -5.89 26.75 0.93
C GLY A 477 -4.81 25.71 0.66
N THR A 478 -4.70 24.66 1.47
CA THR A 478 -3.72 23.57 1.34
C THR A 478 -4.09 22.54 0.27
N GLY A 479 -5.37 22.40 -0.04
CA GLY A 479 -5.90 21.28 -0.83
C GLY A 479 -5.95 19.95 -0.05
N LEU A 480 -5.80 19.98 1.28
CA LEU A 480 -5.86 18.81 2.15
C LEU A 480 -7.21 18.63 2.84
N GLY A 481 -7.99 19.69 3.03
CA GLY A 481 -9.22 19.64 3.83
C GLY A 481 -10.22 18.59 3.36
N LEU A 482 -10.58 18.56 2.05
CA LEU A 482 -11.51 17.57 1.51
C LEU A 482 -10.94 16.15 1.51
N TYR A 483 -9.65 15.99 1.23
CA TYR A 483 -8.97 14.71 1.35
C TYR A 483 -9.06 14.18 2.78
N ASN A 484 -8.65 14.98 3.78
CA ASN A 484 -8.72 14.62 5.20
C ASN A 484 -10.15 14.27 5.60
N SER A 485 -11.14 15.07 5.20
CA SER A 485 -12.56 14.79 5.48
C SER A 485 -13.02 13.46 4.90
N SER A 486 -12.64 13.14 3.66
CA SER A 486 -12.99 11.87 3.02
C SER A 486 -12.35 10.67 3.74
N ARG A 487 -11.07 10.78 4.13
CA ARG A 487 -10.36 9.73 4.88
C ARG A 487 -10.92 9.55 6.29
N LEU A 488 -11.25 10.64 6.99
CA LEU A 488 -11.93 10.58 8.29
C LEU A 488 -13.31 9.93 8.18
N ALA A 489 -14.09 10.27 7.14
CA ALA A 489 -15.39 9.63 6.91
C ALA A 489 -15.24 8.12 6.69
N GLN A 490 -14.26 7.68 5.87
CA GLN A 490 -13.94 6.27 5.68
C GLN A 490 -13.54 5.57 6.98
N LEU A 491 -12.72 6.24 7.81
CA LEU A 491 -12.31 5.73 9.13
C LEU A 491 -13.51 5.52 10.06
N LEU A 492 -14.54 6.36 9.96
CA LEU A 492 -15.81 6.24 10.68
C LEU A 492 -16.77 5.18 10.06
N GLY A 493 -16.35 4.47 9.01
CA GLY A 493 -17.18 3.50 8.30
C GLY A 493 -18.21 4.14 7.35
N GLY A 494 -18.01 5.40 6.99
CA GLY A 494 -18.88 6.20 6.13
C GLY A 494 -18.19 6.68 4.84
N ARG A 495 -18.80 7.68 4.22
CA ARG A 495 -18.28 8.31 2.99
C ARG A 495 -18.78 9.74 2.85
N ILE A 496 -18.18 10.50 1.92
CA ILE A 496 -18.66 11.82 1.49
C ILE A 496 -19.04 11.72 0.02
N ASP A 497 -20.31 12.02 -0.26
CA ASP A 497 -20.85 12.12 -1.61
C ASP A 497 -20.88 13.60 -2.03
N VAL A 498 -20.71 13.88 -3.35
CA VAL A 498 -20.76 15.24 -3.90
C VAL A 498 -21.65 15.31 -5.12
N ASP A 499 -22.57 16.28 -5.11
CA ASP A 499 -23.37 16.70 -6.27
C ASP A 499 -23.18 18.19 -6.49
N SER A 500 -22.81 18.58 -7.72
CA SER A 500 -22.47 19.97 -8.01
C SER A 500 -22.69 20.28 -9.48
N THR A 501 -23.11 21.52 -9.72
CA THR A 501 -23.33 22.07 -11.07
C THR A 501 -22.67 23.45 -11.14
N PRO A 502 -21.78 23.70 -12.11
CA PRO A 502 -21.13 24.99 -12.30
C PRO A 502 -22.15 26.14 -12.39
N GLY A 503 -21.92 27.20 -11.63
CA GLY A 503 -22.77 28.40 -11.55
C GLY A 503 -24.06 28.22 -10.75
N VAL A 504 -24.35 27.03 -10.21
CA VAL A 504 -25.57 26.76 -9.40
C VAL A 504 -25.22 26.55 -7.94
N GLY A 505 -24.09 25.86 -7.67
CA GLY A 505 -23.61 25.51 -6.33
C GLY A 505 -23.25 24.05 -6.17
N SER A 506 -22.93 23.66 -4.93
CA SER A 506 -22.52 22.30 -4.57
C SER A 506 -23.31 21.77 -3.38
N ALA A 507 -23.42 20.45 -3.30
CA ALA A 507 -23.98 19.73 -2.16
C ALA A 507 -23.02 18.60 -1.77
N PHE A 508 -22.38 18.72 -0.62
CA PHE A 508 -21.54 17.70 -0.01
C PHE A 508 -22.35 16.97 1.05
N THR A 509 -22.41 15.65 0.97
CA THR A 509 -23.20 14.81 1.89
C THR A 509 -22.29 13.85 2.62
N LEU A 510 -22.13 14.06 3.92
CA LEU A 510 -21.49 13.09 4.82
C LEU A 510 -22.50 11.99 5.14
N CYS A 511 -22.17 10.74 4.80
CA CYS A 511 -22.95 9.55 5.12
C CYS A 511 -22.16 8.72 6.13
N ILE A 512 -22.70 8.51 7.34
CA ILE A 512 -22.08 7.69 8.39
C ILE A 512 -23.09 6.72 9.00
N PRO A 513 -22.64 5.52 9.43
CA PRO A 513 -23.52 4.58 10.11
C PRO A 513 -23.98 5.15 11.46
N VAL A 514 -25.23 4.84 11.88
CA VAL A 514 -25.74 5.21 13.21
C VAL A 514 -24.86 4.61 14.32
N ARG A 515 -24.27 3.47 14.07
CA ARG A 515 -23.37 2.81 15.02
C ARG A 515 -22.08 2.41 14.30
N TYR A 516 -20.98 2.99 14.78
CA TYR A 516 -19.64 2.59 14.33
C TYR A 516 -19.40 1.11 14.67
N SER A 517 -18.94 0.36 13.68
CA SER A 517 -18.36 -0.97 13.85
C SER A 517 -17.00 -0.97 13.18
N LYS A 518 -15.97 -1.40 13.89
CA LYS A 518 -14.65 -1.56 13.30
C LYS A 518 -14.77 -2.59 12.18
N LEU A 519 -14.56 -2.17 10.94
CA LEU A 519 -14.40 -3.10 9.82
C LEU A 519 -13.18 -3.98 10.14
N GLY A 520 -13.39 -5.31 10.25
CA GLY A 520 -12.40 -6.30 10.62
C GLY A 520 -11.27 -6.45 9.59
#